data_b439c6c0e5598ce9f10ac053235f9ca9
#
_entry.id   b439c6c0e5598ce9f10ac053235f9ca9
#
_cell.length_a   1.000
_cell.length_b   1.000
_cell.length_c   1.000
_cell.angle_alpha   90.00
_cell.angle_beta   90.00
_cell.angle_gamma   90.00
#
_symmetry.space_group_name_H-M   'P 1'
#
loop_
_entity.id
_entity.type
_entity.pdbx_description
1 polymer ?
#
loop_
_entity_poly.entity_id
_entity_poly.type
_entity_poly.pdbx_seq_one_letter_code
_entity_poly.pdbx_strand_id
1 'polypeptide(L)'
;ATQMLGENTGIYIGYSVDTGRNVYLQPSLASQGVKGTVTNALASAFVGSLGGGKSFCNNLLVYYSVLFGGQAVILDPKSERGNWKETLPEIAEEINIVNITSDSSNQGLLDPYVIMKDVKDAESLAIDILTFLTGISSRDGEKFPVLRKAVRTVSQNQNHGLLQVIEELRKEDTAVSRNIADHIESFTDYDFAQLLFSDGSVENAISLDNQLNIIQVADLVLPDKDTTFEEYTTIELLSVSILIVISTFALDFIHSDRSIFKIVDLDEAWAFLN
;
A
#
# COMPACT_ATOMS: atom_id res chain seq x y z
N ALA A 1 -3.83 11.64 25.03
CA ALA A 1 -2.43 12.04 25.27
C ALA A 1 -2.13 13.44 24.71
N THR A 2 -2.75 13.85 23.63
CA THR A 2 -2.58 15.16 22.98
C THR A 2 -3.22 16.34 23.72
N GLN A 3 -4.10 16.10 24.66
CA GLN A 3 -4.78 17.15 25.43
C GLN A 3 -3.86 17.95 26.37
N MET A 4 -2.64 17.51 26.59
CA MET A 4 -1.67 18.16 27.48
C MET A 4 -0.70 19.10 26.76
N LEU A 5 -0.73 19.17 25.44
CA LEU A 5 0.30 19.83 24.64
C LEU A 5 -0.19 21.11 23.96
N GLY A 6 -0.53 22.05 24.75
CA GLY A 6 -0.76 23.39 24.27
C GLY A 6 -2.20 23.68 23.91
N GLU A 7 -2.73 24.64 24.57
CA GLU A 7 -4.02 25.22 24.28
C GLU A 7 -3.97 25.83 22.87
N ASN A 8 -4.82 25.33 21.96
CA ASN A 8 -5.09 25.90 20.63
C ASN A 8 -3.94 25.77 19.59
N THR A 9 -3.09 24.77 19.67
CA THR A 9 -2.10 24.47 18.63
C THR A 9 -2.46 23.20 17.88
N GLY A 10 -2.36 23.24 16.53
CA GLY A 10 -2.65 22.11 15.67
C GLY A 10 -3.94 22.26 14.88
N ILE A 11 -4.36 21.18 14.26
CA ILE A 11 -5.58 21.09 13.44
C ILE A 11 -6.77 20.90 14.37
N TYR A 12 -7.74 21.80 14.32
CA TYR A 12 -8.99 21.67 15.07
C TYR A 12 -9.84 20.53 14.47
N ILE A 13 -10.17 19.53 15.27
CA ILE A 13 -10.92 18.36 14.83
C ILE A 13 -12.31 18.24 15.48
N GLY A 14 -12.65 19.12 16.41
CA GLY A 14 -13.94 19.11 17.08
C GLY A 14 -13.86 19.50 18.53
N TYR A 15 -14.88 19.14 19.31
CA TYR A 15 -14.91 19.33 20.76
C TYR A 15 -15.26 18.01 21.46
N SER A 16 -14.76 17.86 22.68
CA SER A 16 -15.11 16.73 23.53
C SER A 16 -16.53 16.91 24.09
N VAL A 17 -17.40 15.96 23.83
CA VAL A 17 -18.78 15.96 24.34
C VAL A 17 -18.82 15.96 25.86
N ASP A 18 -17.89 15.23 26.50
CA ASP A 18 -17.84 15.07 27.96
C ASP A 18 -17.34 16.32 28.67
N THR A 19 -16.40 17.04 28.07
CA THR A 19 -15.74 18.19 28.72
C THR A 19 -16.08 19.55 28.10
N GLY A 20 -16.72 19.57 26.92
CA GLY A 20 -17.00 20.79 26.15
C GLY A 20 -15.75 21.51 25.63
N ARG A 21 -14.56 20.88 25.73
CA ARG A 21 -13.29 21.50 25.31
C ARG A 21 -13.01 21.22 23.84
N ASN A 22 -12.42 22.19 23.17
CA ASN A 22 -11.90 22.00 21.82
C ASN A 22 -10.79 20.95 21.79
N VAL A 23 -10.79 20.13 20.74
CA VAL A 23 -9.77 19.09 20.50
C VAL A 23 -8.97 19.51 19.28
N TYR A 24 -7.66 19.56 19.46
CA TYR A 24 -6.71 19.86 18.41
C TYR A 24 -5.78 18.65 18.25
N LEU A 25 -5.44 18.32 17.03
CA LEU A 25 -4.50 17.27 16.68
C LEU A 25 -3.29 17.88 15.95
N GLN A 26 -2.11 17.54 16.41
CA GLN A 26 -0.85 17.92 15.77
C GLN A 26 -0.04 16.65 15.49
N PRO A 27 -0.19 16.07 14.29
CA PRO A 27 0.40 14.77 13.97
C PRO A 27 1.92 14.73 14.08
N SER A 28 2.60 15.85 13.74
CA SER A 28 4.06 15.94 13.75
C SER A 28 4.70 15.99 15.14
N LEU A 29 3.94 16.24 16.21
CA LEU A 29 4.52 16.40 17.55
C LEU A 29 5.19 15.14 18.08
N ALA A 30 4.63 13.97 17.79
CA ALA A 30 5.19 12.70 18.26
C ALA A 30 6.60 12.44 17.67
N SER A 31 6.86 12.90 16.46
CA SER A 31 8.17 12.75 15.79
C SER A 31 9.22 13.78 16.25
N GLN A 32 8.78 14.90 16.83
CA GLN A 32 9.66 16.00 17.24
C GLN A 32 10.31 15.80 18.62
N GLY A 33 9.93 14.77 19.36
CA GLY A 33 10.46 14.50 20.70
C GLY A 33 10.21 15.64 21.71
N VAL A 34 9.11 16.38 21.54
CA VAL A 34 8.77 17.53 22.39
C VAL A 34 8.58 17.07 23.83
N LYS A 35 9.19 17.78 24.78
CA LYS A 35 9.04 17.47 26.22
C LYS A 35 7.58 17.49 26.64
N GLY A 36 7.10 16.38 27.19
CA GLY A 36 5.69 16.20 27.59
C GLY A 36 4.87 15.36 26.64
N THR A 37 5.41 14.96 25.47
CA THR A 37 4.78 13.91 24.64
C THR A 37 4.98 12.56 25.32
N VAL A 38 3.88 11.82 25.51
CA VAL A 38 3.89 10.53 26.22
C VAL A 38 4.00 9.35 25.25
N THR A 39 3.87 9.60 23.96
CA THR A 39 3.83 8.55 22.95
C THR A 39 4.81 8.82 21.83
N ASN A 40 5.53 7.78 21.43
CA ASN A 40 6.35 7.76 20.21
C ASN A 40 5.59 7.16 19.03
N ALA A 41 4.29 6.87 19.19
CA ALA A 41 3.48 6.30 18.14
C ALA A 41 3.19 7.35 17.05
N LEU A 42 3.53 7.02 15.82
CA LEU A 42 3.27 7.83 14.63
C LEU A 42 1.99 7.37 13.91
N ALA A 43 1.24 6.44 14.48
CA ALA A 43 -0.01 5.93 13.95
C ALA A 43 -1.21 6.54 14.67
N SER A 44 -2.23 6.93 13.91
CA SER A 44 -3.53 7.40 14.40
C SER A 44 -4.65 6.55 13.80
N ALA A 45 -5.60 6.13 14.60
CA ALA A 45 -6.78 5.41 14.14
C ALA A 45 -8.05 6.20 14.47
N PHE A 46 -8.90 6.39 13.46
CA PHE A 46 -10.23 6.99 13.61
C PHE A 46 -11.27 5.86 13.68
N VAL A 47 -11.88 5.72 14.83
CA VAL A 47 -12.87 4.68 15.11
C VAL A 47 -14.21 5.31 15.44
N GLY A 48 -15.29 4.76 14.89
CA GLY A 48 -16.64 5.25 15.15
C GLY A 48 -17.69 4.52 14.33
N SER A 49 -18.96 4.75 14.62
CA SER A 49 -20.09 4.21 13.87
C SER A 49 -20.12 4.73 12.41
N LEU A 50 -20.91 4.07 11.57
CA LEU A 50 -21.20 4.56 10.22
C LEU A 50 -21.81 5.97 10.29
N GLY A 51 -21.33 6.89 9.44
CA GLY A 51 -21.76 8.30 9.47
C GLY A 51 -21.16 9.13 10.62
N GLY A 52 -20.32 8.56 11.48
CA GLY A 52 -19.70 9.25 12.62
C GLY A 52 -18.58 10.24 12.30
N GLY A 53 -18.33 10.55 11.01
CA GLY A 53 -17.35 11.56 10.59
C GLY A 53 -15.90 11.07 10.56
N LYS A 54 -15.63 9.75 10.59
CA LYS A 54 -14.27 9.19 10.54
C LYS A 54 -13.49 9.68 9.32
N SER A 55 -14.04 9.42 8.12
CA SER A 55 -13.41 9.81 6.86
C SER A 55 -13.27 11.32 6.74
N PHE A 56 -14.25 12.10 7.23
CA PHE A 56 -14.14 13.55 7.26
C PHE A 56 -12.95 14.02 8.12
N CYS A 57 -12.80 13.47 9.31
CA CYS A 57 -11.70 13.85 10.20
C CYS A 57 -10.34 13.47 9.62
N ASN A 58 -10.27 12.30 8.98
CA ASN A 58 -9.08 11.82 8.31
C ASN A 58 -8.71 12.70 7.11
N ASN A 59 -9.69 12.98 6.23
CA ASN A 59 -9.51 13.87 5.09
C ASN A 59 -9.07 15.28 5.53
N LEU A 60 -9.61 15.78 6.63
CA LEU A 60 -9.22 17.08 7.19
C LEU A 60 -7.74 17.11 7.61
N LEU A 61 -7.26 16.00 8.22
CA LEU A 61 -5.86 15.86 8.60
C LEU A 61 -4.93 15.87 7.39
N VAL A 62 -5.26 15.10 6.36
CA VAL A 62 -4.50 15.06 5.11
C VAL A 62 -4.48 16.45 4.45
N TYR A 63 -5.65 17.06 4.28
CA TYR A 63 -5.80 18.39 3.66
C TYR A 63 -4.90 19.44 4.34
N TYR A 64 -5.01 19.59 5.65
CA TYR A 64 -4.19 20.57 6.37
C TYR A 64 -2.71 20.21 6.37
N SER A 65 -2.35 18.93 6.38
CA SER A 65 -0.95 18.53 6.32
C SER A 65 -0.31 18.94 4.99
N VAL A 66 -1.02 18.76 3.89
CA VAL A 66 -0.58 19.18 2.55
C VAL A 66 -0.53 20.71 2.48
N LEU A 67 -1.57 21.40 2.94
CA LEU A 67 -1.65 22.86 2.95
C LEU A 67 -0.48 23.50 3.72
N PHE A 68 0.03 22.84 4.74
CA PHE A 68 1.20 23.28 5.52
C PHE A 68 2.54 22.76 4.98
N GLY A 69 2.58 22.24 3.76
CA GLY A 69 3.79 21.83 3.06
C GLY A 69 4.25 20.41 3.36
N GLY A 70 3.40 19.60 4.01
CA GLY A 70 3.63 18.15 4.14
C GLY A 70 3.29 17.40 2.87
N GLN A 71 3.56 16.11 2.86
CA GLN A 71 3.20 15.20 1.78
C GLN A 71 2.26 14.10 2.28
N ALA A 72 1.42 13.60 1.40
CA ALA A 72 0.51 12.51 1.73
C ALA A 72 0.33 11.51 0.59
N VAL A 73 0.16 10.24 0.97
CA VAL A 73 -0.34 9.17 0.10
C VAL A 73 -1.62 8.63 0.71
N ILE A 74 -2.68 8.57 -0.08
CA ILE A 74 -3.96 7.99 0.31
C ILE A 74 -4.17 6.71 -0.51
N LEU A 75 -4.41 5.60 0.17
CA LEU A 75 -4.94 4.39 -0.45
C LEU A 75 -6.46 4.44 -0.36
N ASP A 76 -7.10 4.62 -1.52
CA ASP A 76 -8.55 4.85 -1.67
C ASP A 76 -9.18 3.75 -2.54
N PRO A 77 -9.38 2.54 -1.99
CA PRO A 77 -9.91 1.41 -2.75
C PRO A 77 -11.37 1.61 -3.19
N LYS A 78 -12.07 2.58 -2.61
CA LYS A 78 -13.46 2.90 -2.97
C LYS A 78 -13.59 4.05 -3.97
N SER A 79 -12.48 4.66 -4.36
CA SER A 79 -12.45 5.80 -5.28
C SER A 79 -13.33 6.99 -4.85
N GLU A 80 -13.45 7.22 -3.55
CA GLU A 80 -14.29 8.28 -2.99
C GLU A 80 -13.68 9.69 -3.19
N ARG A 81 -12.37 9.76 -3.46
CA ARG A 81 -11.61 11.01 -3.57
C ARG A 81 -11.27 11.42 -5.01
N GLY A 82 -11.91 10.80 -6.00
CA GLY A 82 -11.65 11.06 -7.42
C GLY A 82 -11.91 12.51 -7.87
N ASN A 83 -12.77 13.24 -7.16
CA ASN A 83 -13.11 14.63 -7.47
C ASN A 83 -12.38 15.69 -6.62
N TRP A 84 -11.35 15.31 -5.87
CA TRP A 84 -10.66 16.24 -4.98
C TRP A 84 -9.96 17.39 -5.70
N LYS A 85 -9.47 17.20 -6.91
CA LYS A 85 -8.93 18.29 -7.72
C LYS A 85 -9.95 19.40 -7.99
N GLU A 86 -11.22 19.03 -8.11
CA GLU A 86 -12.32 19.99 -8.38
C GLU A 86 -12.86 20.62 -7.09
N THR A 87 -12.88 19.85 -6.02
CA THR A 87 -13.49 20.25 -4.74
C THR A 87 -12.54 20.94 -3.78
N LEU A 88 -11.22 20.81 -4.00
CA LEU A 88 -10.15 21.41 -3.19
C LEU A 88 -9.23 22.28 -4.06
N PRO A 89 -9.74 23.40 -4.59
CA PRO A 89 -9.01 24.22 -5.56
C PRO A 89 -7.71 24.81 -4.99
N GLU A 90 -7.61 24.97 -3.67
CA GLU A 90 -6.43 25.54 -3.01
C GLU A 90 -5.19 24.62 -3.08
N ILE A 91 -5.40 23.33 -3.28
CA ILE A 91 -4.32 22.33 -3.40
C ILE A 91 -4.43 21.50 -4.68
N ALA A 92 -5.25 21.91 -5.64
CA ALA A 92 -5.54 21.12 -6.85
C ALA A 92 -4.30 20.77 -7.66
N GLU A 93 -3.33 21.67 -7.76
CA GLU A 93 -2.06 21.48 -8.47
C GLU A 93 -1.14 20.48 -7.75
N GLU A 94 -1.33 20.31 -6.44
CA GLU A 94 -0.55 19.41 -5.60
C GLU A 94 -1.09 17.96 -5.62
N ILE A 95 -2.30 17.75 -6.17
CA ILE A 95 -2.97 16.47 -6.17
C ILE A 95 -2.58 15.67 -7.42
N ASN A 96 -2.12 14.45 -7.22
CA ASN A 96 -1.99 13.43 -8.24
C ASN A 96 -2.96 12.27 -7.93
N ILE A 97 -3.83 11.93 -8.89
CA ILE A 97 -4.76 10.80 -8.76
C ILE A 97 -4.29 9.70 -9.71
N VAL A 98 -3.88 8.59 -9.14
CA VAL A 98 -3.43 7.39 -9.84
C VAL A 98 -4.58 6.40 -9.83
N ASN A 99 -5.23 6.22 -10.97
CA ASN A 99 -6.28 5.23 -11.15
C ASN A 99 -5.67 3.95 -11.71
N ILE A 100 -5.71 2.89 -10.93
CA ILE A 100 -5.22 1.57 -11.30
C ILE A 100 -6.43 0.69 -11.64
N THR A 101 -6.52 0.29 -12.90
CA THR A 101 -7.56 -0.59 -13.42
C THR A 101 -6.91 -1.83 -14.05
N SER A 102 -7.65 -2.90 -14.22
CA SER A 102 -7.19 -4.12 -14.90
C SER A 102 -7.06 -3.97 -16.42
N ASP A 103 -6.95 -2.74 -16.93
CA ASP A 103 -6.72 -2.49 -18.35
C ASP A 103 -5.29 -2.85 -18.76
N SER A 104 -5.11 -3.27 -19.99
CA SER A 104 -3.81 -3.65 -20.54
C SER A 104 -2.74 -2.54 -20.48
N SER A 105 -3.16 -1.26 -20.41
CA SER A 105 -2.27 -0.12 -20.21
C SER A 105 -1.56 -0.11 -18.85
N ASN A 106 -2.10 -0.83 -17.87
CA ASN A 106 -1.57 -0.95 -16.51
C ASN A 106 -0.87 -2.30 -16.25
N GLN A 107 -0.59 -3.06 -17.33
CA GLN A 107 0.05 -4.36 -17.19
C GLN A 107 1.41 -4.24 -16.49
N GLY A 108 1.59 -5.02 -15.42
CA GLY A 108 2.81 -5.07 -14.62
C GLY A 108 3.10 -3.83 -13.79
N LEU A 109 2.19 -2.85 -13.75
CA LEU A 109 2.39 -1.58 -13.05
C LEU A 109 2.68 -1.75 -11.55
N LEU A 110 2.14 -2.80 -10.94
CA LEU A 110 2.33 -3.16 -9.53
C LEU A 110 3.28 -4.35 -9.35
N ASP A 111 4.04 -4.73 -10.37
CA ASP A 111 5.09 -5.74 -10.18
C ASP A 111 6.13 -5.21 -9.18
N PRO A 112 6.54 -5.99 -8.17
CA PRO A 112 7.56 -5.59 -7.22
C PRO A 112 8.82 -4.99 -7.84
N TYR A 113 9.25 -5.53 -8.97
CA TYR A 113 10.43 -5.08 -9.69
C TYR A 113 10.23 -3.78 -10.48
N VAL A 114 8.99 -3.38 -10.71
CA VAL A 114 8.65 -2.11 -11.37
C VAL A 114 8.45 -1.00 -10.34
N ILE A 115 7.78 -1.34 -9.22
CA ILE A 115 7.34 -0.32 -8.25
C ILE A 115 8.43 0.03 -7.23
N MET A 116 9.33 -0.92 -6.90
CA MET A 116 10.39 -0.71 -5.92
C MET A 116 11.67 -0.20 -6.58
N LYS A 117 12.27 0.84 -6.00
CA LYS A 117 13.52 1.44 -6.51
C LYS A 117 14.76 0.61 -6.18
N ASP A 118 14.76 -0.05 -5.03
CA ASP A 118 15.87 -0.92 -4.60
C ASP A 118 15.58 -2.37 -4.97
N VAL A 119 16.53 -3.02 -5.63
CA VAL A 119 16.39 -4.41 -6.11
C VAL A 119 16.22 -5.41 -4.96
N LYS A 120 16.80 -5.14 -3.78
CA LYS A 120 16.64 -6.03 -2.62
C LYS A 120 15.26 -5.92 -2.01
N ASP A 121 14.71 -4.72 -1.99
CA ASP A 121 13.34 -4.49 -1.53
C ASP A 121 12.35 -5.11 -2.52
N ALA A 122 12.61 -4.99 -3.83
CA ALA A 122 11.84 -5.68 -4.86
C ALA A 122 11.91 -7.22 -4.71
N GLU A 123 13.12 -7.79 -4.49
CA GLU A 123 13.31 -9.22 -4.24
C GLU A 123 12.50 -9.68 -3.02
N SER A 124 12.56 -8.92 -1.92
CA SER A 124 11.84 -9.25 -0.69
C SER A 124 10.33 -9.22 -0.92
N LEU A 125 9.83 -8.17 -1.53
CA LEU A 125 8.40 -8.03 -1.84
C LEU A 125 7.91 -9.10 -2.82
N ALA A 126 8.71 -9.46 -3.84
CA ALA A 126 8.39 -10.54 -4.76
C ALA A 126 8.27 -11.90 -4.04
N ILE A 127 9.17 -12.19 -3.11
CA ILE A 127 9.09 -13.40 -2.27
C ILE A 127 7.81 -13.38 -1.43
N ASP A 128 7.51 -12.26 -0.78
CA ASP A 128 6.33 -12.13 0.09
C ASP A 128 5.03 -12.33 -0.70
N ILE A 129 4.90 -11.70 -1.87
CA ILE A 129 3.74 -11.85 -2.75
C ILE A 129 3.60 -13.29 -3.26
N LEU A 130 4.67 -13.89 -3.77
CA LEU A 130 4.61 -15.24 -4.32
C LEU A 130 4.37 -16.30 -3.23
N THR A 131 4.90 -16.12 -2.02
CA THR A 131 4.61 -17.00 -0.89
C THR A 131 3.17 -16.84 -0.41
N PHE A 132 2.65 -15.61 -0.38
CA PHE A 132 1.26 -15.35 -0.05
C PHE A 132 0.31 -16.00 -1.06
N LEU A 133 0.51 -15.78 -2.37
CA LEU A 133 -0.33 -16.35 -3.42
C LEU A 133 -0.30 -17.88 -3.45
N THR A 134 0.88 -18.48 -3.30
CA THR A 134 1.04 -19.94 -3.41
C THR A 134 0.82 -20.70 -2.11
N GLY A 135 0.73 -20.01 -0.97
CA GLY A 135 0.70 -20.64 0.35
C GLY A 135 2.01 -21.37 0.73
N ILE A 136 3.11 -21.15 0.00
CA ILE A 136 4.40 -21.76 0.32
C ILE A 136 4.95 -21.10 1.57
N SER A 137 5.04 -21.87 2.66
CA SER A 137 5.60 -21.39 3.92
C SER A 137 7.12 -21.26 3.83
N SER A 138 7.70 -20.24 4.48
CA SER A 138 9.16 -20.13 4.68
C SER A 138 9.78 -21.32 5.43
N ARG A 139 8.95 -22.17 6.04
CA ARG A 139 9.35 -23.41 6.72
C ARG A 139 9.31 -24.64 5.81
N ASP A 140 8.79 -24.51 4.59
CA ASP A 140 8.83 -25.58 3.59
C ASP A 140 10.26 -25.74 3.07
N GLY A 141 10.95 -26.77 3.55
CA GLY A 141 12.35 -27.01 3.20
C GLY A 141 12.59 -27.49 1.77
N GLU A 142 11.54 -27.82 1.03
CA GLU A 142 11.62 -28.29 -0.36
C GLU A 142 11.23 -27.19 -1.34
N LYS A 143 10.07 -26.58 -1.18
CA LYS A 143 9.50 -25.59 -2.14
C LYS A 143 10.09 -24.19 -1.95
N PHE A 144 10.20 -23.72 -0.72
CA PHE A 144 10.64 -22.36 -0.46
C PHE A 144 12.06 -22.06 -0.96
N PRO A 145 13.08 -22.93 -0.79
CA PRO A 145 14.41 -22.68 -1.36
C PRO A 145 14.41 -22.60 -2.88
N VAL A 146 13.58 -23.40 -3.56
CA VAL A 146 13.45 -23.39 -5.04
C VAL A 146 12.84 -22.07 -5.49
N LEU A 147 11.71 -21.64 -4.89
CA LEU A 147 11.08 -20.36 -5.19
C LEU A 147 12.04 -19.19 -4.95
N ARG A 148 12.67 -19.16 -3.77
CA ARG A 148 13.62 -18.10 -3.41
C ARG A 148 14.79 -18.00 -4.36
N LYS A 149 15.33 -19.15 -4.81
CA LYS A 149 16.42 -19.19 -5.78
C LYS A 149 15.99 -18.58 -7.11
N ALA A 150 14.81 -18.92 -7.62
CA ALA A 150 14.28 -18.37 -8.87
C ALA A 150 14.10 -16.84 -8.78
N VAL A 151 13.46 -16.34 -7.72
CA VAL A 151 13.30 -14.90 -7.46
C VAL A 151 14.66 -14.20 -7.44
N ARG A 152 15.62 -14.74 -6.69
CA ARG A 152 16.97 -14.16 -6.60
C ARG A 152 17.71 -14.16 -7.93
N THR A 153 17.56 -15.19 -8.75
CA THR A 153 18.15 -15.22 -10.09
C THR A 153 17.58 -14.13 -10.98
N VAL A 154 16.25 -13.96 -10.96
CA VAL A 154 15.56 -12.89 -11.70
C VAL A 154 16.02 -11.51 -11.24
N SER A 155 16.16 -11.29 -9.93
CA SER A 155 16.64 -10.01 -9.38
C SER A 155 18.04 -9.61 -9.85
N GLN A 156 18.84 -10.55 -10.34
CA GLN A 156 20.19 -10.30 -10.87
C GLN A 156 20.22 -10.03 -12.38
N ASN A 157 19.11 -10.24 -13.07
CA ASN A 157 18.99 -10.01 -14.51
C ASN A 157 18.80 -8.52 -14.82
N GLN A 158 19.06 -8.10 -16.07
CA GLN A 158 18.81 -6.72 -16.52
C GLN A 158 17.31 -6.42 -16.63
N ASN A 159 16.55 -7.38 -17.15
CA ASN A 159 15.10 -7.32 -17.22
C ASN A 159 14.54 -8.25 -16.15
N HIS A 160 13.75 -7.75 -15.25
CA HIS A 160 13.19 -8.50 -14.14
C HIS A 160 11.70 -8.19 -13.97
N GLY A 161 10.94 -9.23 -13.66
CA GLY A 161 9.50 -9.18 -13.43
C GLY A 161 8.99 -10.52 -12.93
N LEU A 162 7.78 -10.56 -12.39
CA LEU A 162 7.22 -11.80 -11.83
C LEU A 162 6.97 -12.88 -12.89
N LEU A 163 6.68 -12.53 -14.14
CA LEU A 163 6.57 -13.53 -15.22
C LEU A 163 7.89 -14.27 -15.46
N GLN A 164 9.02 -13.59 -15.29
CA GLN A 164 10.33 -14.20 -15.45
C GLN A 164 10.68 -15.15 -14.32
N VAL A 165 10.05 -15.02 -13.15
CA VAL A 165 10.20 -16.02 -12.07
C VAL A 165 9.59 -17.36 -12.49
N ILE A 166 8.45 -17.33 -13.19
CA ILE A 166 7.83 -18.53 -13.76
C ILE A 166 8.76 -19.20 -14.78
N GLU A 167 9.34 -18.41 -15.68
CA GLU A 167 10.29 -18.90 -16.68
C GLU A 167 11.54 -19.52 -16.03
N GLU A 168 12.07 -18.87 -15.00
CA GLU A 168 13.26 -19.36 -14.29
C GLU A 168 12.98 -20.67 -13.54
N LEU A 169 11.81 -20.81 -12.91
CA LEU A 169 11.37 -22.06 -12.31
C LEU A 169 11.26 -23.20 -13.35
N ARG A 170 10.81 -22.89 -14.56
CA ARG A 170 10.70 -23.87 -15.66
C ARG A 170 12.06 -24.31 -16.20
N LYS A 171 13.06 -23.43 -16.20
CA LYS A 171 14.45 -23.77 -16.62
C LYS A 171 15.10 -24.77 -15.69
N GLU A 172 14.78 -24.75 -14.39
CA GLU A 172 15.31 -25.71 -13.41
C GLU A 172 14.79 -27.15 -13.65
N ASP A 173 13.65 -27.31 -14.30
CA ASP A 173 13.04 -28.54 -14.81
C ASP A 173 12.93 -29.69 -13.80
N THR A 174 12.84 -29.41 -12.52
CA THR A 174 12.51 -30.40 -11.48
C THR A 174 11.00 -30.54 -11.32
N ALA A 175 10.52 -31.65 -10.76
CA ALA A 175 9.10 -31.82 -10.45
C ALA A 175 8.58 -30.73 -9.50
N VAL A 176 9.41 -30.32 -8.53
CA VAL A 176 9.07 -29.26 -7.57
C VAL A 176 8.98 -27.90 -8.25
N SER A 177 9.99 -27.54 -9.05
CA SER A 177 10.02 -26.24 -9.73
C SER A 177 8.88 -26.10 -10.75
N ARG A 178 8.57 -27.16 -11.52
CA ARG A 178 7.40 -27.17 -12.42
C ARG A 178 6.08 -26.97 -11.68
N ASN A 179 5.89 -27.68 -10.56
CA ASN A 179 4.67 -27.56 -9.76
C ASN A 179 4.47 -26.13 -9.22
N ILE A 180 5.56 -25.50 -8.76
CA ILE A 180 5.52 -24.10 -8.30
C ILE A 180 5.21 -23.16 -9.47
N ALA A 181 5.86 -23.35 -10.62
CA ALA A 181 5.63 -22.55 -11.82
C ALA A 181 4.18 -22.63 -12.30
N ASP A 182 3.62 -23.85 -12.40
CA ASP A 182 2.24 -24.07 -12.83
C ASP A 182 1.24 -23.44 -11.83
N HIS A 183 1.55 -23.49 -10.52
CA HIS A 183 0.71 -22.85 -9.52
C HIS A 183 0.73 -21.33 -9.64
N ILE A 184 1.90 -20.71 -9.78
CA ILE A 184 1.99 -19.25 -9.98
C ILE A 184 1.31 -18.85 -11.29
N GLU A 185 1.54 -19.58 -12.37
CA GLU A 185 0.94 -19.29 -13.67
C GLU A 185 -0.59 -19.35 -13.63
N SER A 186 -1.20 -20.23 -12.83
CA SER A 186 -2.66 -20.30 -12.69
C SER A 186 -3.30 -18.99 -12.20
N PHE A 187 -2.55 -18.12 -11.54
CA PHE A 187 -3.04 -16.79 -11.19
C PHE A 187 -3.06 -15.84 -12.38
N THR A 188 -2.17 -16.01 -13.36
CA THR A 188 -2.06 -15.09 -14.51
C THR A 188 -3.26 -15.16 -15.46
N ASP A 189 -4.11 -16.17 -15.35
CA ASP A 189 -5.35 -16.30 -16.12
C ASP A 189 -6.43 -15.27 -15.72
N TYR A 190 -6.24 -14.58 -14.60
CA TYR A 190 -7.16 -13.55 -14.12
C TYR A 190 -6.76 -12.17 -14.60
N ASP A 191 -7.69 -11.40 -15.15
CA ASP A 191 -7.43 -10.04 -15.63
C ASP A 191 -6.75 -9.16 -14.59
N PHE A 192 -7.10 -9.35 -13.33
CA PHE A 192 -6.55 -8.60 -12.20
C PHE A 192 -5.07 -8.90 -11.92
N ALA A 193 -4.63 -10.11 -12.24
CA ALA A 193 -3.24 -10.51 -12.09
C ALA A 193 -2.30 -9.73 -13.05
N GLN A 194 -2.82 -9.22 -14.16
CA GLN A 194 -2.02 -8.41 -15.09
C GLN A 194 -1.33 -7.24 -14.42
N LEU A 195 -1.93 -6.69 -13.33
CA LEU A 195 -1.32 -5.60 -12.57
C LEU A 195 -0.02 -6.01 -11.88
N LEU A 196 0.06 -7.26 -11.40
CA LEU A 196 1.20 -7.78 -10.62
C LEU A 196 2.29 -8.39 -11.48
N PHE A 197 1.93 -8.99 -12.63
CA PHE A 197 2.84 -9.80 -13.41
C PHE A 197 3.37 -9.05 -14.63
N SER A 198 4.62 -8.57 -14.52
CA SER A 198 5.37 -7.92 -15.59
C SER A 198 6.40 -8.87 -16.21
N ASP A 199 6.72 -8.63 -17.48
CA ASP A 199 7.87 -9.20 -18.18
C ASP A 199 9.13 -8.31 -18.08
N GLY A 200 9.08 -7.24 -17.28
CA GLY A 200 10.16 -6.28 -17.13
C GLY A 200 10.21 -5.18 -18.18
N SER A 201 9.23 -5.11 -19.09
CA SER A 201 9.17 -4.11 -20.16
C SER A 201 8.31 -2.89 -19.84
N VAL A 202 7.90 -2.70 -18.58
CA VAL A 202 7.01 -1.59 -18.19
C VAL A 202 7.73 -0.25 -18.29
N GLU A 203 7.23 0.62 -19.17
CA GLU A 203 7.82 1.94 -19.45
C GLU A 203 7.41 3.02 -18.42
N ASN A 204 6.25 2.87 -17.77
CA ASN A 204 5.66 3.89 -16.91
C ASN A 204 5.50 3.35 -15.48
N ALA A 205 6.39 3.73 -14.59
CA ALA A 205 6.23 3.46 -13.15
C ALA A 205 5.27 4.48 -12.51
N ILE A 206 4.61 4.09 -11.42
CA ILE A 206 3.83 5.02 -10.60
C ILE A 206 4.77 6.05 -9.96
N SER A 207 4.47 7.34 -10.17
CA SER A 207 5.18 8.42 -9.48
C SER A 207 4.35 8.91 -8.29
N LEU A 208 5.03 9.15 -7.16
CA LEU A 208 4.50 9.80 -5.95
C LEU A 208 5.19 11.15 -5.71
N ASP A 209 5.53 11.87 -6.77
CA ASP A 209 6.30 13.12 -6.69
C ASP A 209 5.47 14.32 -6.24
N ASN A 210 4.14 14.25 -6.33
CA ASN A 210 3.24 15.29 -5.88
C ASN A 210 3.15 15.33 -4.34
N GLN A 211 2.71 16.48 -3.80
CA GLN A 211 2.48 16.60 -2.35
C GLN A 211 1.34 15.69 -1.87
N LEU A 212 0.29 15.51 -2.66
CA LEU A 212 -0.81 14.61 -2.37
C LEU A 212 -0.99 13.60 -3.50
N ASN A 213 -0.75 12.34 -3.20
CA ASN A 213 -0.94 11.24 -4.13
C ASN A 213 -2.10 10.36 -3.65
N ILE A 214 -3.10 10.19 -4.49
CA ILE A 214 -4.28 9.36 -4.21
C ILE A 214 -4.22 8.16 -5.14
N ILE A 215 -4.03 6.98 -4.57
CA ILE A 215 -3.98 5.72 -5.31
C ILE A 215 -5.34 5.04 -5.19
N GLN A 216 -6.02 4.95 -6.30
CA GLN A 216 -7.32 4.31 -6.44
C GLN A 216 -7.15 3.00 -7.22
N VAL A 217 -7.62 1.91 -6.66
CA VAL A 217 -7.59 0.61 -7.34
C VAL A 217 -9.02 0.14 -7.52
N ALA A 218 -9.47 0.12 -8.76
CA ALA A 218 -10.81 -0.32 -9.08
C ALA A 218 -10.96 -1.83 -8.88
N ASP A 219 -12.18 -2.24 -8.58
CA ASP A 219 -12.63 -3.64 -8.61
C ASP A 219 -11.94 -4.60 -7.64
N LEU A 220 -11.29 -4.09 -6.59
CA LEU A 220 -10.75 -4.94 -5.51
C LEU A 220 -11.88 -5.71 -4.81
N VAL A 221 -11.72 -7.01 -4.73
CA VAL A 221 -12.60 -7.90 -3.96
C VAL A 221 -11.88 -8.30 -2.69
N LEU A 222 -12.27 -7.69 -1.57
CA LEU A 222 -11.65 -7.96 -0.28
C LEU A 222 -12.41 -9.06 0.45
N PRO A 223 -11.72 -9.97 1.16
CA PRO A 223 -12.38 -11.00 1.96
C PRO A 223 -13.22 -10.36 3.05
N ASP A 224 -14.29 -11.03 3.46
CA ASP A 224 -15.04 -10.62 4.64
C ASP A 224 -14.17 -10.76 5.89
N LYS A 225 -14.38 -9.88 6.88
CA LYS A 225 -13.58 -9.82 8.12
C LYS A 225 -13.57 -11.12 8.95
N ASP A 226 -14.52 -12.01 8.71
CA ASP A 226 -14.64 -13.29 9.43
C ASP A 226 -14.11 -14.46 8.57
N THR A 227 -13.62 -14.21 7.34
CA THR A 227 -13.07 -15.22 6.42
C THR A 227 -11.63 -15.56 6.85
N THR A 228 -11.35 -16.85 7.00
CA THR A 228 -9.98 -17.32 7.27
C THR A 228 -9.15 -17.36 5.99
N PHE A 229 -7.82 -17.28 6.12
CA PHE A 229 -6.91 -17.25 4.97
C PHE A 229 -7.09 -18.44 4.02
N GLU A 230 -7.38 -19.63 4.57
CA GLU A 230 -7.59 -20.85 3.80
C GLU A 230 -8.89 -20.82 2.96
N GLU A 231 -9.79 -19.91 3.26
CA GLU A 231 -11.07 -19.74 2.57
C GLU A 231 -11.03 -18.65 1.50
N TYR A 232 -9.90 -17.92 1.37
CA TYR A 232 -9.79 -16.87 0.37
C TYR A 232 -9.92 -17.42 -1.05
N THR A 233 -10.77 -16.78 -1.82
CA THR A 233 -10.86 -17.03 -3.27
C THR A 233 -9.61 -16.51 -3.97
N THR A 234 -9.36 -16.97 -5.19
CA THR A 234 -8.21 -16.49 -6.00
C THR A 234 -8.25 -14.98 -6.22
N ILE A 235 -9.45 -14.41 -6.43
CA ILE A 235 -9.61 -12.96 -6.63
C ILE A 235 -9.30 -12.20 -5.34
N GLU A 236 -9.70 -12.71 -4.19
CA GLU A 236 -9.36 -12.11 -2.89
C GLU A 236 -7.86 -12.18 -2.61
N LEU A 237 -7.20 -13.32 -2.91
CA LEU A 237 -5.75 -13.44 -2.80
C LEU A 237 -5.02 -12.41 -3.66
N LEU A 238 -5.44 -12.25 -4.92
CA LEU A 238 -4.87 -11.24 -5.82
C LEU A 238 -5.13 -9.82 -5.32
N SER A 239 -6.35 -9.53 -4.86
CA SER A 239 -6.72 -8.20 -4.34
C SER A 239 -5.90 -7.83 -3.09
N VAL A 240 -5.73 -8.77 -2.17
CA VAL A 240 -4.88 -8.56 -0.98
C VAL A 240 -3.41 -8.40 -1.37
N SER A 241 -2.92 -9.18 -2.34
CA SER A 241 -1.55 -9.04 -2.86
C SER A 241 -1.30 -7.64 -3.43
N ILE A 242 -2.25 -7.10 -4.19
CA ILE A 242 -2.19 -5.73 -4.71
C ILE A 242 -2.11 -4.72 -3.58
N LEU A 243 -2.94 -4.87 -2.54
CA LEU A 243 -2.89 -3.99 -1.38
C LEU A 243 -1.56 -4.08 -0.63
N ILE A 244 -0.97 -5.26 -0.49
CA ILE A 244 0.36 -5.45 0.12
C ILE A 244 1.42 -4.67 -0.68
N VAL A 245 1.42 -4.79 -2.00
CA VAL A 245 2.36 -4.08 -2.87
C VAL A 245 2.22 -2.56 -2.71
N ILE A 246 1.00 -2.04 -2.83
CA ILE A 246 0.74 -0.60 -2.74
C ILE A 246 1.08 -0.06 -1.34
N SER A 247 0.76 -0.82 -0.29
CA SER A 247 1.09 -0.43 1.08
C SER A 247 2.60 -0.39 1.31
N THR A 248 3.34 -1.36 0.78
CA THR A 248 4.80 -1.39 0.86
C THR A 248 5.41 -0.20 0.12
N PHE A 249 4.90 0.12 -1.07
CA PHE A 249 5.30 1.30 -1.83
C PHE A 249 5.00 2.62 -1.10
N ALA A 250 3.83 2.72 -0.45
CA ALA A 250 3.49 3.88 0.36
C ALA A 250 4.40 4.02 1.60
N LEU A 251 4.84 2.90 2.19
CA LEU A 251 5.82 2.91 3.29
C LEU A 251 7.21 3.36 2.81
N ASP A 252 7.65 2.92 1.63
CA ASP A 252 8.90 3.40 1.03
C ASP A 252 8.86 4.92 0.80
N PHE A 253 7.73 5.44 0.34
CA PHE A 253 7.52 6.89 0.25
C PHE A 253 7.72 7.61 1.59
N ILE A 254 7.20 7.09 2.71
CA ILE A 254 7.44 7.69 4.05
C ILE A 254 8.92 7.77 4.37
N HIS A 255 9.68 6.74 4.01
CA HIS A 255 11.10 6.64 4.35
C HIS A 255 12.02 7.44 3.43
N SER A 256 11.55 7.91 2.27
CA SER A 256 12.37 8.53 1.22
C SER A 256 13.05 9.83 1.66
N ASP A 257 12.32 10.82 2.15
CA ASP A 257 12.85 12.09 2.69
C ASP A 257 12.25 12.37 4.06
N ARG A 258 13.08 12.29 5.09
CA ARG A 258 12.67 12.48 6.49
C ARG A 258 12.60 13.94 6.92
N SER A 259 13.02 14.88 6.08
CA SER A 259 12.93 16.32 6.37
C SER A 259 11.53 16.88 6.18
N ILE A 260 10.70 16.18 5.40
CA ILE A 260 9.32 16.56 5.09
C ILE A 260 8.37 15.69 5.94
N PHE A 261 7.39 16.33 6.57
CA PHE A 261 6.33 15.60 7.25
C PHE A 261 5.47 14.85 6.24
N LYS A 262 5.24 13.56 6.45
CA LYS A 262 4.49 12.70 5.54
C LYS A 262 3.41 11.92 6.25
N ILE A 263 2.29 11.73 5.57
CA ILE A 263 1.17 10.89 6.02
C ILE A 263 0.92 9.79 4.97
N VAL A 264 0.71 8.56 5.45
CA VAL A 264 0.02 7.52 4.68
C VAL A 264 -1.35 7.31 5.31
N ASP A 265 -2.37 7.49 4.51
CA ASP A 265 -3.76 7.27 4.86
C ASP A 265 -4.24 5.95 4.25
N LEU A 266 -4.63 5.02 5.10
CA LEU A 266 -5.18 3.73 4.70
C LEU A 266 -6.69 3.77 4.95
N ASP A 267 -7.47 4.06 3.91
CA ASP A 267 -8.91 3.84 3.99
C ASP A 267 -9.20 2.35 3.98
N GLU A 268 -10.20 1.90 4.70
CA GLU A 268 -10.49 0.47 4.89
C GLU A 268 -9.32 -0.32 5.52
N ALA A 269 -8.62 0.29 6.48
CA ALA A 269 -7.42 -0.29 7.14
C ALA A 269 -7.65 -1.70 7.72
N TRP A 270 -8.89 -2.09 7.99
CA TRP A 270 -9.23 -3.43 8.47
C TRP A 270 -8.82 -4.54 7.49
N ALA A 271 -8.81 -4.26 6.19
CA ALA A 271 -8.39 -5.21 5.17
C ALA A 271 -6.89 -5.57 5.24
N PHE A 272 -6.10 -4.75 5.93
CA PHE A 272 -4.66 -4.96 6.13
C PHE A 272 -4.33 -5.54 7.51
N LEU A 273 -5.34 -5.71 8.39
CA LEU A 273 -5.12 -6.09 9.79
C LEU A 273 -5.56 -7.53 10.10
N ASN A 274 -6.07 -8.27 9.12
CA ASN A 274 -6.50 -9.67 9.25
C ASN A 274 -5.37 -10.65 8.98
#